data_e8f071e4979230a5d99ba5f5b43f7096
#
_entry.id   e8f071e4979230a5d99ba5f5b43f7096
#
_cell.length_a   1.000
_cell.length_b   1.000
_cell.length_c   1.000
_cell.angle_alpha   90.00
_cell.angle_beta   90.00
_cell.angle_gamma   90.00
#
_symmetry.space_group_name_H-M   'P 1'
#
loop_
_entity.id
_entity.type
_entity.pdbx_description
1 polymer ?
#
loop_
_entity_poly.entity_id
_entity_poly.type
_entity_poly.pdbx_seq_one_letter_code
_entity_poly.pdbx_strand_id
1 'polypeptide(L)'
;MIYWFSGTGNSAHVAKVLAERLGEQESKMEKALLEIEDLKSLNSIGFIFPVYGWGLPLAVEQWIDRLPSLPGGFTAQQTLYVYSVLTCGDDIGRTDALLRQRLAAKGWPLQAVFSVQMRNTYVCLPGFDTDQPDLVETKEKVLQERLKAIAACIDRRQDSTKADVTPGSFPWLKTYVLRPLFNHWLTNDRHFHVDTKQCIGCGRCERLCPLHNIRLTKENAPEWMGHCTHCLACYHVCPKHAIRYGLFTKGKGQVRINF
;
A
#
# COMPACT_ATOMS: atom_id res chain seq x y z
N MET A 1 -12.20 -11.59 6.05
CA MET A 1 -10.88 -11.26 6.66
C MET A 1 -10.11 -10.32 5.73
N ILE A 2 -9.57 -9.22 6.24
CA ILE A 2 -8.86 -8.21 5.44
C ILE A 2 -7.37 -8.22 5.79
N TYR A 3 -6.50 -8.39 4.79
CA TYR A 3 -5.05 -8.26 4.93
C TYR A 3 -4.58 -6.97 4.28
N TRP A 4 -3.80 -6.19 5.01
CA TRP A 4 -3.39 -4.90 4.52
C TRP A 4 -1.89 -4.60 4.72
N PHE A 5 -1.34 -3.81 3.81
CA PHE A 5 -0.04 -3.17 3.92
C PHE A 5 -0.18 -1.66 3.82
N SER A 6 0.52 -0.91 4.68
CA SER A 6 0.46 0.55 4.67
C SER A 6 1.77 1.17 5.12
N GLY A 7 2.31 2.10 4.34
CA GLY A 7 3.46 2.91 4.73
C GLY A 7 3.06 4.13 5.56
N THR A 8 2.12 4.93 5.07
CA THR A 8 1.76 6.25 5.63
C THR A 8 0.35 6.30 6.23
N GLY A 9 -0.29 5.15 6.46
CA GLY A 9 -1.60 5.06 7.11
C GLY A 9 -2.81 5.04 6.17
N ASN A 10 -2.70 5.45 4.91
CA ASN A 10 -3.83 5.52 4.00
C ASN A 10 -4.54 4.17 3.84
N SER A 11 -3.81 3.12 3.47
CA SER A 11 -4.41 1.77 3.30
C SER A 11 -4.87 1.16 4.61
N ALA A 12 -4.19 1.43 5.73
CA ALA A 12 -4.62 1.01 7.06
C ALA A 12 -5.98 1.62 7.44
N HIS A 13 -6.18 2.91 7.13
CA HIS A 13 -7.46 3.58 7.34
C HIS A 13 -8.58 2.93 6.52
N VAL A 14 -8.34 2.68 5.22
CA VAL A 14 -9.30 2.00 4.35
C VAL A 14 -9.63 0.60 4.87
N ALA A 15 -8.62 -0.17 5.29
CA ALA A 15 -8.80 -1.51 5.83
C ALA A 15 -9.67 -1.50 7.08
N LYS A 16 -9.39 -0.59 8.02
CA LYS A 16 -10.16 -0.44 9.25
C LYS A 16 -11.63 -0.08 8.96
N VAL A 17 -11.88 0.93 8.12
CA VAL A 17 -13.25 1.35 7.78
C VAL A 17 -14.03 0.23 7.08
N LEU A 18 -13.40 -0.52 6.17
CA LEU A 18 -14.07 -1.63 5.50
C LEU A 18 -14.30 -2.81 6.45
N ALA A 19 -13.34 -3.12 7.33
CA ALA A 19 -13.50 -4.15 8.36
C ALA A 19 -14.69 -3.87 9.28
N GLU A 20 -14.80 -2.63 9.77
CA GLU A 20 -15.93 -2.18 10.60
C GLU A 20 -17.27 -2.28 9.85
N ARG A 21 -17.34 -1.87 8.55
CA ARG A 21 -18.56 -1.90 7.75
C ARG A 21 -19.02 -3.32 7.40
N LEU A 22 -18.08 -4.22 7.17
CA LEU A 22 -18.33 -5.60 6.75
C LEU A 22 -18.44 -6.58 7.93
N GLY A 23 -18.16 -6.13 9.16
CA GLY A 23 -18.05 -7.02 10.32
C GLY A 23 -16.91 -8.02 10.21
N GLU A 24 -15.84 -7.67 9.49
CA GLU A 24 -14.67 -8.51 9.29
C GLU A 24 -13.50 -8.12 10.21
N GLN A 25 -12.60 -9.06 10.45
CA GLN A 25 -11.33 -8.78 11.09
C GLN A 25 -10.30 -8.27 10.07
N GLU A 26 -9.31 -7.52 10.54
CA GLU A 26 -8.21 -7.04 9.73
C GLU A 26 -6.85 -7.40 10.34
N SER A 27 -5.84 -7.60 9.50
CA SER A 27 -4.47 -7.90 9.91
C SER A 27 -3.45 -7.32 8.95
N LYS A 28 -2.28 -6.99 9.49
CA LYS A 28 -1.14 -6.57 8.67
C LYS A 28 -0.57 -7.74 7.87
N MET A 29 -0.30 -7.53 6.58
CA MET A 29 0.33 -8.53 5.71
C MET A 29 1.67 -9.03 6.26
N GLU A 30 2.50 -8.16 6.82
CA GLU A 30 3.81 -8.55 7.36
C GLU A 30 3.75 -9.50 8.56
N LYS A 31 2.61 -9.54 9.25
CA LYS A 31 2.37 -10.42 10.42
C LYS A 31 1.59 -11.68 10.06
N ALA A 32 1.01 -11.74 8.87
CA ALA A 32 0.12 -12.82 8.47
C ALA A 32 0.88 -13.88 7.66
N LEU A 33 0.83 -15.11 8.12
CA LEU A 33 1.08 -16.31 7.31
C LEU A 33 -0.26 -16.99 7.12
N LEU A 34 -0.61 -17.28 5.87
CA LEU A 34 -1.85 -17.95 5.50
C LEU A 34 -1.55 -19.39 5.12
N GLU A 35 -2.20 -20.32 5.80
CA GLU A 35 -2.19 -21.73 5.45
C GLU A 35 -3.50 -22.11 4.73
N ILE A 36 -3.49 -23.19 3.96
CA ILE A 36 -4.69 -23.66 3.24
C ILE A 36 -5.85 -23.95 4.20
N GLU A 37 -5.54 -24.43 5.40
CA GLU A 37 -6.54 -24.74 6.43
C GLU A 37 -7.28 -23.48 6.91
N ASP A 38 -6.58 -22.36 7.05
CA ASP A 38 -7.18 -21.08 7.43
C ASP A 38 -8.25 -20.63 6.43
N LEU A 39 -7.99 -20.88 5.13
CA LEU A 39 -8.88 -20.51 4.04
C LEU A 39 -10.22 -21.22 4.07
N LYS A 40 -10.28 -22.44 4.63
CA LYS A 40 -11.52 -23.24 4.71
C LYS A 40 -12.58 -22.59 5.60
N SER A 41 -12.17 -21.78 6.56
CA SER A 41 -13.06 -21.06 7.48
C SER A 41 -13.51 -19.69 6.97
N LEU A 42 -12.90 -19.19 5.88
CA LEU A 42 -13.13 -17.85 5.39
C LEU A 42 -14.14 -17.82 4.23
N ASN A 43 -15.09 -16.90 4.31
CA ASN A 43 -16.05 -16.64 3.25
C ASN A 43 -15.55 -15.60 2.25
N SER A 44 -14.69 -14.67 2.72
CA SER A 44 -14.08 -13.61 1.91
C SER A 44 -12.68 -13.28 2.38
N ILE A 45 -11.85 -12.83 1.43
CA ILE A 45 -10.51 -12.29 1.70
C ILE A 45 -10.33 -10.99 0.93
N GLY A 46 -9.97 -9.94 1.66
CA GLY A 46 -9.61 -8.63 1.10
C GLY A 46 -8.12 -8.35 1.16
N PHE A 47 -7.55 -7.84 0.06
CA PHE A 47 -6.17 -7.34 0.00
C PHE A 47 -6.18 -5.84 -0.17
N ILE A 48 -5.69 -5.09 0.83
CA ILE A 48 -5.69 -3.62 0.81
C ILE A 48 -4.28 -3.09 0.93
N PHE A 49 -3.82 -2.36 -0.10
CA PHE A 49 -2.47 -1.84 -0.13
C PHE A 49 -2.32 -0.61 -1.05
N PRO A 50 -1.25 0.18 -0.89
CA PRO A 50 -1.02 1.35 -1.73
C PRO A 50 -0.41 0.94 -3.08
N VAL A 51 -0.60 1.81 -4.06
CA VAL A 51 0.09 1.72 -5.35
C VAL A 51 1.38 2.53 -5.29
N TYR A 52 2.51 1.87 -5.55
CA TYR A 52 3.82 2.53 -5.62
C TYR A 52 4.38 2.45 -7.04
N GLY A 53 4.63 3.61 -7.65
CA GLY A 53 5.14 3.68 -9.01
C GLY A 53 4.28 2.87 -10.01
N TRP A 54 2.95 3.01 -9.92
CA TRP A 54 1.97 2.32 -10.80
C TRP A 54 2.04 0.79 -10.76
N GLY A 55 2.32 0.23 -9.60
CA GLY A 55 2.34 -1.21 -9.37
C GLY A 55 2.29 -1.58 -7.89
N LEU A 56 2.44 -2.87 -7.61
CA LEU A 56 2.47 -3.38 -6.25
C LEU A 56 3.75 -2.92 -5.53
N PRO A 57 3.67 -2.57 -4.24
CA PRO A 57 4.86 -2.45 -3.40
C PRO A 57 5.63 -3.77 -3.34
N LEU A 58 6.96 -3.71 -3.30
CA LEU A 58 7.81 -4.90 -3.20
C LEU A 58 7.44 -5.80 -2.01
N ALA A 59 7.11 -5.18 -0.87
CA ALA A 59 6.66 -5.91 0.31
C ALA A 59 5.37 -6.72 0.07
N VAL A 60 4.43 -6.17 -0.72
CA VAL A 60 3.18 -6.85 -1.08
C VAL A 60 3.45 -7.97 -2.08
N GLU A 61 4.33 -7.75 -3.05
CA GLU A 61 4.74 -8.79 -3.98
C GLU A 61 5.34 -9.99 -3.24
N GLN A 62 6.30 -9.74 -2.34
CA GLN A 62 6.93 -10.77 -1.51
C GLN A 62 5.93 -11.49 -0.60
N TRP A 63 4.92 -10.78 -0.10
CA TRP A 63 3.88 -11.41 0.71
C TRP A 63 2.98 -12.31 -0.14
N ILE A 64 2.55 -11.86 -1.33
CA ILE A 64 1.78 -12.68 -2.27
C ILE A 64 2.57 -13.94 -2.67
N ASP A 65 3.87 -13.83 -2.90
CA ASP A 65 4.72 -14.96 -3.26
C ASP A 65 4.77 -16.04 -2.15
N ARG A 66 4.52 -15.67 -0.89
CA ARG A 66 4.42 -16.60 0.25
C ARG A 66 3.02 -17.19 0.45
N LEU A 67 1.99 -16.69 -0.23
CA LEU A 67 0.67 -17.31 -0.16
C LEU A 67 0.74 -18.78 -0.63
N PRO A 68 -0.06 -19.68 -0.04
CA PRO A 68 -0.12 -21.05 -0.53
C PRO A 68 -0.69 -21.11 -1.94
N SER A 69 -0.19 -22.02 -2.75
CA SER A 69 -0.79 -22.30 -4.06
C SER A 69 -2.09 -23.07 -3.86
N LEU A 70 -3.15 -22.61 -4.48
CA LEU A 70 -4.44 -23.29 -4.40
C LEU A 70 -4.48 -24.41 -5.44
N PRO A 71 -4.82 -25.65 -5.05
CA PRO A 71 -4.94 -26.75 -6.00
C PRO A 71 -6.07 -26.50 -7.00
N GLY A 72 -5.90 -26.99 -8.22
CA GLY A 72 -6.95 -26.91 -9.24
C GLY A 72 -8.22 -27.60 -8.73
N GLY A 73 -9.33 -26.86 -8.70
CA GLY A 73 -10.59 -27.33 -8.12
C GLY A 73 -10.95 -26.73 -6.74
N PHE A 74 -10.06 -25.98 -6.11
CA PHE A 74 -10.40 -25.25 -4.86
C PHE A 74 -11.59 -24.28 -5.07
N THR A 75 -11.76 -23.77 -6.27
CA THR A 75 -12.85 -22.88 -6.67
C THR A 75 -14.21 -23.56 -6.84
N ALA A 76 -14.25 -24.89 -6.99
CA ALA A 76 -15.50 -25.60 -7.24
C ALA A 76 -16.27 -25.97 -5.95
N GLN A 77 -15.61 -26.02 -4.79
CA GLN A 77 -16.25 -26.44 -3.53
C GLN A 77 -16.29 -25.35 -2.44
N GLN A 78 -15.51 -24.27 -2.57
CA GLN A 78 -15.53 -23.15 -1.62
C GLN A 78 -15.76 -21.84 -2.36
N THR A 79 -16.83 -21.18 -2.01
CA THR A 79 -17.22 -19.86 -2.50
C THR A 79 -16.39 -18.74 -1.85
N LEU A 80 -15.06 -18.90 -1.81
CA LEU A 80 -14.18 -17.87 -1.27
C LEU A 80 -14.21 -16.65 -2.20
N TYR A 81 -14.72 -15.54 -1.72
CA TYR A 81 -14.73 -14.28 -2.44
C TYR A 81 -13.45 -13.50 -2.16
N VAL A 82 -12.63 -13.31 -3.18
CA VAL A 82 -11.35 -12.59 -3.09
C VAL A 82 -11.47 -11.23 -3.76
N TYR A 83 -11.18 -10.18 -3.03
CA TYR A 83 -11.22 -8.80 -3.52
C TYR A 83 -9.97 -8.01 -3.15
N SER A 84 -9.77 -6.89 -3.82
CA SER A 84 -8.69 -5.95 -3.48
C SER A 84 -9.16 -4.51 -3.55
N VAL A 85 -8.63 -3.67 -2.64
CA VAL A 85 -8.81 -2.21 -2.68
C VAL A 85 -7.45 -1.55 -2.71
N LEU A 86 -7.17 -0.88 -3.82
CA LEU A 86 -5.90 -0.22 -4.11
C LEU A 86 -5.99 1.26 -3.73
N THR A 87 -5.12 1.73 -2.83
CA THR A 87 -5.07 3.16 -2.48
C THR A 87 -3.99 3.87 -3.31
N CYS A 88 -4.31 5.03 -3.86
CA CYS A 88 -3.39 5.82 -4.68
C CYS A 88 -3.54 7.31 -4.39
N GLY A 89 -2.56 8.13 -4.78
CA GLY A 89 -2.68 9.59 -4.78
C GLY A 89 -3.61 10.07 -5.91
N ASP A 90 -3.36 9.55 -7.12
CA ASP A 90 -4.07 9.95 -8.34
C ASP A 90 -4.60 8.74 -9.11
N ASP A 91 -3.74 7.86 -9.59
CA ASP A 91 -4.12 6.71 -10.41
C ASP A 91 -3.28 5.46 -10.10
N ILE A 92 -3.75 4.31 -10.59
CA ILE A 92 -3.12 3.01 -10.31
C ILE A 92 -2.32 2.44 -11.50
N GLY A 93 -2.33 3.07 -12.68
CA GLY A 93 -1.84 2.43 -13.90
C GLY A 93 -2.59 1.13 -14.18
N ARG A 94 -1.85 0.04 -14.34
CA ARG A 94 -2.35 -1.34 -14.53
C ARG A 94 -2.02 -2.24 -13.34
N THR A 95 -1.99 -1.67 -12.14
CA THR A 95 -1.71 -2.44 -10.90
C THR A 95 -2.73 -3.57 -10.69
N ASP A 96 -3.98 -3.35 -11.09
CA ASP A 96 -5.05 -4.36 -11.10
C ASP A 96 -4.67 -5.59 -11.94
N ALA A 97 -4.13 -5.38 -13.12
CA ALA A 97 -3.70 -6.46 -14.01
C ALA A 97 -2.49 -7.22 -13.47
N LEU A 98 -1.51 -6.50 -12.90
CA LEU A 98 -0.35 -7.13 -12.25
C LEU A 98 -0.77 -8.00 -11.06
N LEU A 99 -1.70 -7.51 -10.22
CA LEU A 99 -2.23 -8.26 -9.10
C LEU A 99 -2.96 -9.52 -9.55
N ARG A 100 -3.85 -9.40 -10.54
CA ARG A 100 -4.56 -10.56 -11.13
C ARG A 100 -3.60 -11.62 -11.64
N GLN A 101 -2.58 -11.20 -12.38
CA GLN A 101 -1.58 -12.12 -12.92
C GLN A 101 -0.83 -12.87 -11.81
N ARG A 102 -0.37 -12.18 -10.76
CA ARG A 102 0.35 -12.82 -9.66
C ARG A 102 -0.53 -13.79 -8.86
N LEU A 103 -1.74 -13.40 -8.55
CA LEU A 103 -2.69 -14.26 -7.83
C LEU A 103 -3.09 -15.47 -8.67
N ALA A 104 -3.37 -15.29 -9.97
CA ALA A 104 -3.70 -16.37 -10.88
C ALA A 104 -2.57 -17.39 -11.01
N ALA A 105 -1.29 -16.97 -11.00
CA ALA A 105 -0.15 -17.87 -11.03
C ALA A 105 -0.09 -18.84 -9.83
N LYS A 106 -0.79 -18.50 -8.73
CA LYS A 106 -0.92 -19.33 -7.52
C LYS A 106 -2.30 -19.98 -7.38
N GLY A 107 -3.15 -19.89 -8.42
CA GLY A 107 -4.50 -20.44 -8.41
C GLY A 107 -5.52 -19.62 -7.62
N TRP A 108 -5.18 -18.40 -7.16
CA TRP A 108 -6.11 -17.55 -6.40
C TRP A 108 -7.06 -16.82 -7.34
N PRO A 109 -8.38 -16.94 -7.14
CA PRO A 109 -9.33 -16.10 -7.84
C PRO A 109 -9.24 -14.66 -7.34
N LEU A 110 -9.49 -13.69 -8.20
CA LEU A 110 -9.65 -12.29 -7.81
C LEU A 110 -10.93 -11.75 -8.47
N GLN A 111 -12.04 -11.80 -7.75
CA GLN A 111 -13.36 -11.45 -8.29
C GLN A 111 -13.54 -9.96 -8.44
N ALA A 112 -13.09 -9.14 -7.48
CA ALA A 112 -13.27 -7.70 -7.55
C ALA A 112 -11.99 -6.93 -7.24
N VAL A 113 -11.79 -5.81 -7.97
CA VAL A 113 -10.71 -4.85 -7.71
C VAL A 113 -11.29 -3.44 -7.74
N PHE A 114 -11.02 -2.70 -6.69
CA PHE A 114 -11.42 -1.30 -6.54
C PHE A 114 -10.19 -0.42 -6.36
N SER A 115 -10.29 0.84 -6.75
CA SER A 115 -9.32 1.86 -6.34
C SER A 115 -9.98 3.00 -5.58
N VAL A 116 -9.22 3.57 -4.65
CA VAL A 116 -9.60 4.77 -3.91
C VAL A 116 -8.49 5.80 -3.96
N GLN A 117 -8.83 7.02 -4.30
CA GLN A 117 -7.90 8.15 -4.24
C GLN A 117 -7.83 8.66 -2.81
N MET A 118 -6.61 8.86 -2.33
CA MET A 118 -6.31 9.37 -1.00
C MET A 118 -5.32 10.51 -1.08
N ARG A 119 -5.08 11.18 0.05
CA ARG A 119 -4.06 12.23 0.11
C ARG A 119 -2.72 11.74 -0.41
N ASN A 120 -2.08 12.55 -1.22
CA ASN A 120 -0.75 12.23 -1.74
C ASN A 120 0.30 12.29 -0.64
N THR A 121 1.19 11.31 -0.64
CA THR A 121 2.29 11.21 0.33
C THR A 121 3.65 11.08 -0.35
N TYR A 122 3.69 11.12 -1.69
CA TYR A 122 4.94 10.97 -2.42
C TYR A 122 5.62 12.34 -2.61
N VAL A 123 6.87 12.44 -2.16
CA VAL A 123 7.62 13.71 -2.12
C VAL A 123 9.03 13.62 -2.71
N CYS A 124 9.44 12.45 -3.23
CA CYS A 124 10.84 12.21 -3.61
C CYS A 124 11.21 12.58 -5.04
N LEU A 125 10.31 13.21 -5.80
CA LEU A 125 10.60 13.70 -7.14
C LEU A 125 10.27 15.20 -7.27
N PRO A 126 10.90 15.92 -8.23
CA PRO A 126 10.48 17.27 -8.59
C PRO A 126 9.01 17.31 -8.99
N GLY A 127 8.27 18.33 -8.58
CA GLY A 127 6.84 18.48 -8.89
C GLY A 127 5.89 17.66 -8.03
N PHE A 128 6.38 16.75 -7.18
CA PHE A 128 5.55 15.98 -6.24
C PHE A 128 5.67 16.56 -4.83
N ASP A 129 4.53 16.76 -4.17
CA ASP A 129 4.44 17.17 -2.78
C ASP A 129 3.17 16.59 -2.15
N THR A 130 2.99 16.81 -0.85
CA THR A 130 1.74 16.52 -0.17
C THR A 130 0.61 17.41 -0.67
N ASP A 131 -0.60 16.88 -0.70
CA ASP A 131 -1.78 17.67 -1.10
C ASP A 131 -2.02 18.86 -0.17
N GLN A 132 -2.56 19.94 -0.72
CA GLN A 132 -3.01 21.09 0.04
C GLN A 132 -4.27 20.73 0.86
N PRO A 133 -4.54 21.42 2.00
CA PRO A 133 -5.63 21.07 2.92
C PRO A 133 -7.02 20.98 2.30
N ASP A 134 -7.36 21.85 1.38
CA ASP A 134 -8.63 21.88 0.64
C ASP A 134 -8.82 20.65 -0.25
N LEU A 135 -7.74 20.23 -0.93
CA LEU A 135 -7.73 19.01 -1.75
C LEU A 135 -7.84 17.77 -0.85
N VAL A 136 -7.17 17.75 0.31
CA VAL A 136 -7.29 16.66 1.28
C VAL A 136 -8.73 16.52 1.76
N GLU A 137 -9.39 17.62 2.12
CA GLU A 137 -10.80 17.60 2.55
C GLU A 137 -11.74 17.08 1.44
N THR A 138 -11.50 17.52 0.21
CA THR A 138 -12.27 17.06 -0.95
C THR A 138 -12.10 15.55 -1.16
N LYS A 139 -10.86 15.06 -1.16
CA LYS A 139 -10.57 13.62 -1.30
C LYS A 139 -11.20 12.80 -0.17
N GLU A 140 -11.19 13.31 1.06
CA GLU A 140 -11.78 12.64 2.23
C GLU A 140 -13.31 12.48 2.10
N LYS A 141 -14.01 13.53 1.66
CA LYS A 141 -15.47 13.46 1.41
C LYS A 141 -15.80 12.42 0.34
N VAL A 142 -15.07 12.43 -0.77
CA VAL A 142 -15.26 11.45 -1.86
C VAL A 142 -14.95 10.04 -1.38
N LEU A 143 -13.88 9.87 -0.57
CA LEU A 143 -13.48 8.59 0.00
C LEU A 143 -14.59 7.93 0.81
N GLN A 144 -15.29 8.68 1.68
CA GLN A 144 -16.35 8.12 2.53
C GLN A 144 -17.50 7.53 1.72
N GLU A 145 -17.96 8.22 0.69
CA GLU A 145 -19.01 7.69 -0.20
C GLU A 145 -18.49 6.51 -1.05
N ARG A 146 -17.26 6.58 -1.49
CA ARG A 146 -16.61 5.51 -2.23
C ARG A 146 -16.48 4.22 -1.41
N LEU A 147 -16.03 4.30 -0.15
CA LEU A 147 -15.92 3.15 0.74
C LEU A 147 -17.28 2.52 1.07
N LYS A 148 -18.34 3.34 1.15
CA LYS A 148 -19.70 2.87 1.33
C LYS A 148 -20.19 2.04 0.14
N ALA A 149 -19.94 2.53 -1.08
CA ALA A 149 -20.26 1.81 -2.31
C ALA A 149 -19.46 0.50 -2.45
N ILE A 150 -18.15 0.54 -2.16
CA ILE A 150 -17.27 -0.64 -2.18
C ILE A 150 -17.74 -1.69 -1.18
N ALA A 151 -18.05 -1.29 0.07
CA ALA A 151 -18.54 -2.22 1.08
C ALA A 151 -19.84 -2.91 0.62
N ALA A 152 -20.79 -2.17 0.02
CA ALA A 152 -22.02 -2.74 -0.52
C ALA A 152 -21.78 -3.72 -1.68
N CYS A 153 -20.77 -3.48 -2.53
CA CYS A 153 -20.38 -4.41 -3.59
C CYS A 153 -19.77 -5.70 -3.02
N ILE A 154 -18.89 -5.58 -2.01
CA ILE A 154 -18.26 -6.72 -1.33
C ILE A 154 -19.31 -7.58 -0.60
N ASP A 155 -20.20 -6.95 0.15
CA ASP A 155 -21.26 -7.64 0.89
C ASP A 155 -22.17 -8.49 -0.03
N ARG A 156 -22.49 -7.97 -1.22
CA ARG A 156 -23.23 -8.67 -2.25
C ARG A 156 -22.39 -9.67 -3.05
N ARG A 157 -21.10 -9.79 -2.78
CA ARG A 157 -20.14 -10.61 -3.54
C ARG A 157 -20.23 -10.37 -5.06
N GLN A 158 -20.38 -9.12 -5.44
CA GLN A 158 -20.51 -8.76 -6.85
C GLN A 158 -19.19 -9.08 -7.56
N ASP A 159 -19.29 -9.93 -8.57
CA ASP A 159 -18.17 -10.19 -9.46
C ASP A 159 -17.98 -8.96 -10.37
N SER A 160 -16.88 -8.26 -10.17
CA SER A 160 -16.47 -7.13 -11.00
C SER A 160 -15.52 -7.61 -12.09
N THR A 161 -16.08 -8.11 -13.18
CA THR A 161 -15.28 -8.50 -14.37
C THR A 161 -14.53 -7.30 -14.97
N LYS A 162 -15.08 -6.09 -14.81
CA LYS A 162 -14.38 -4.84 -15.05
C LYS A 162 -13.93 -4.27 -13.71
N ALA A 163 -12.62 -4.14 -13.54
CA ALA A 163 -12.07 -3.49 -12.36
C ALA A 163 -12.67 -2.07 -12.20
N ASP A 164 -13.24 -1.79 -11.03
CA ASP A 164 -13.76 -0.47 -10.67
C ASP A 164 -12.62 0.40 -10.13
N VAL A 165 -11.75 0.85 -11.03
CA VAL A 165 -10.48 1.49 -10.74
C VAL A 165 -10.25 2.74 -11.58
N THR A 166 -9.35 3.60 -11.12
CA THR A 166 -8.88 4.78 -11.85
C THR A 166 -7.50 4.50 -12.47
N PRO A 167 -7.43 4.07 -13.73
CA PRO A 167 -6.15 3.71 -14.37
C PRO A 167 -5.30 4.93 -14.78
N GLY A 168 -5.92 6.11 -14.87
CA GLY A 168 -5.27 7.34 -15.33
C GLY A 168 -4.90 7.33 -16.82
N SER A 169 -4.15 8.36 -17.23
CA SER A 169 -3.66 8.47 -18.61
C SER A 169 -2.46 7.55 -18.85
N PHE A 170 -2.38 6.96 -20.04
CA PHE A 170 -1.29 6.06 -20.46
C PHE A 170 -0.94 4.94 -19.46
N PRO A 171 -1.93 4.18 -18.95
CA PRO A 171 -1.71 3.24 -17.85
C PRO A 171 -0.72 2.12 -18.21
N TRP A 172 -0.70 1.68 -19.46
CA TRP A 172 0.25 0.69 -19.96
C TRP A 172 1.69 1.21 -19.88
N LEU A 173 1.94 2.41 -20.41
CA LEU A 173 3.26 3.06 -20.41
C LEU A 173 3.77 3.24 -18.97
N LYS A 174 2.91 3.73 -18.07
CA LYS A 174 3.24 3.92 -16.65
C LYS A 174 3.68 2.61 -15.99
N THR A 175 2.92 1.55 -16.17
CA THR A 175 3.16 0.28 -15.46
C THR A 175 4.27 -0.55 -16.08
N TYR A 176 4.35 -0.64 -17.40
CA TYR A 176 5.27 -1.59 -18.04
C TYR A 176 6.58 -0.95 -18.52
N VAL A 177 6.65 0.38 -18.62
CA VAL A 177 7.86 1.10 -19.03
C VAL A 177 8.39 1.96 -17.89
N LEU A 178 7.59 2.89 -17.36
CA LEU A 178 8.07 3.84 -16.33
C LEU A 178 8.32 3.17 -14.98
N ARG A 179 7.46 2.23 -14.57
CA ARG A 179 7.62 1.51 -13.30
C ARG A 179 8.93 0.72 -13.19
N PRO A 180 9.36 -0.09 -14.16
CA PRO A 180 10.67 -0.75 -14.10
C PRO A 180 11.82 0.22 -13.92
N LEU A 181 11.82 1.36 -14.61
CA LEU A 181 12.80 2.42 -14.45
C LEU A 181 12.72 3.04 -13.05
N PHE A 182 11.51 3.37 -12.59
CA PHE A 182 11.27 3.87 -11.24
C PHE A 182 11.80 2.90 -10.18
N ASN A 183 11.49 1.61 -10.29
CA ASN A 183 11.95 0.60 -9.34
C ASN A 183 13.47 0.46 -9.37
N HIS A 184 14.09 0.49 -10.53
CA HIS A 184 15.54 0.36 -10.65
C HIS A 184 16.30 1.55 -10.04
N TRP A 185 15.82 2.77 -10.27
CA TRP A 185 16.56 3.98 -9.92
C TRP A 185 16.14 4.60 -8.58
N LEU A 186 14.87 4.48 -8.20
CA LEU A 186 14.28 5.26 -7.11
C LEU A 186 13.81 4.42 -5.91
N THR A 187 13.37 3.16 -6.10
CA THR A 187 12.88 2.34 -4.98
C THR A 187 14.00 1.66 -4.20
N ASN A 188 14.89 2.47 -3.65
CA ASN A 188 15.96 2.01 -2.78
C ASN A 188 16.21 3.05 -1.69
N ASP A 189 17.03 2.70 -0.71
CA ASP A 189 17.35 3.59 0.41
C ASP A 189 18.66 4.40 0.25
N ARG A 190 19.36 4.26 -0.86
CA ARG A 190 20.68 4.90 -1.09
C ARG A 190 20.64 6.42 -0.98
N HIS A 191 19.52 7.05 -1.29
CA HIS A 191 19.37 8.50 -1.24
C HIS A 191 18.76 9.00 0.07
N PHE A 192 18.32 8.09 0.96
CA PHE A 192 17.87 8.49 2.28
C PHE A 192 19.07 8.84 3.16
N HIS A 193 18.96 9.95 3.85
CA HIS A 193 19.92 10.38 4.85
C HIS A 193 19.22 11.15 5.96
N VAL A 194 19.90 11.29 7.07
CA VAL A 194 19.44 12.06 8.22
C VAL A 194 20.22 13.36 8.36
N ASP A 195 19.52 14.46 8.58
CA ASP A 195 20.12 15.70 9.05
C ASP A 195 20.40 15.56 10.56
N THR A 196 21.65 15.25 10.89
CA THR A 196 22.07 14.99 12.26
C THR A 196 21.94 16.20 13.19
N LYS A 197 21.88 17.43 12.64
CA LYS A 197 21.64 18.66 13.42
C LYS A 197 20.18 18.76 13.88
N GLN A 198 19.25 18.17 13.13
CA GLN A 198 17.82 18.17 13.45
C GLN A 198 17.36 16.90 14.14
N CYS A 199 18.07 15.80 13.96
CA CYS A 199 17.70 14.50 14.52
C CYS A 199 17.84 14.51 16.05
N ILE A 200 16.77 14.12 16.74
CA ILE A 200 16.74 14.01 18.21
C ILE A 200 16.85 12.56 18.71
N GLY A 201 17.18 11.60 17.84
CA GLY A 201 17.35 10.19 18.20
C GLY A 201 16.10 9.49 18.74
N CYS A 202 14.89 9.96 18.44
CA CYS A 202 13.66 9.47 19.07
C CYS A 202 13.20 8.07 18.62
N GLY A 203 13.81 7.46 17.61
CA GLY A 203 13.54 6.10 17.12
C GLY A 203 12.20 5.88 16.42
N ARG A 204 11.39 6.92 16.16
CA ARG A 204 10.10 6.74 15.50
C ARG A 204 10.21 6.14 14.10
N CYS A 205 11.24 6.51 13.35
CA CYS A 205 11.49 6.01 12.01
C CYS A 205 11.82 4.50 12.01
N GLU A 206 12.55 4.01 13.00
CA GLU A 206 12.85 2.59 13.20
C GLU A 206 11.56 1.82 13.56
N ARG A 207 10.83 2.28 14.59
CA ARG A 207 9.61 1.59 15.07
C ARG A 207 8.48 1.51 14.04
N LEU A 208 8.34 2.52 13.18
CA LEU A 208 7.28 2.58 12.17
C LEU A 208 7.70 2.09 10.80
N CYS A 209 8.92 1.63 10.62
CA CYS A 209 9.34 1.02 9.37
C CYS A 209 8.65 -0.35 9.20
N PRO A 210 7.73 -0.52 8.23
CA PRO A 210 6.98 -1.76 8.08
C PRO A 210 7.85 -2.95 7.67
N LEU A 211 9.05 -2.68 7.16
CA LEU A 211 10.03 -3.70 6.77
C LEU A 211 11.19 -3.84 7.77
N HIS A 212 11.15 -3.14 8.90
CA HIS A 212 12.28 -3.11 9.84
C HIS A 212 13.63 -2.77 9.19
N ASN A 213 13.59 -1.96 8.12
CA ASN A 213 14.75 -1.56 7.32
C ASN A 213 15.56 -0.41 7.93
N ILE A 214 15.24 0.02 9.14
CA ILE A 214 15.93 1.13 9.81
C ILE A 214 16.38 0.67 11.19
N ARG A 215 17.62 0.94 11.52
CA ARG A 215 18.19 0.76 12.86
C ARG A 215 18.78 2.06 13.37
N LEU A 216 18.77 2.27 14.67
CA LEU A 216 19.52 3.36 15.28
C LEU A 216 20.96 2.93 15.51
N THR A 217 21.91 3.80 15.14
CA THR A 217 23.34 3.66 15.50
C THR A 217 23.55 3.89 16.99
N LYS A 218 24.80 3.71 17.46
CA LYS A 218 25.17 4.03 18.85
C LYS A 218 24.97 5.50 19.20
N GLU A 219 25.05 6.38 18.21
CA GLU A 219 24.78 7.82 18.31
C GLU A 219 23.29 8.17 18.17
N ASN A 220 22.40 7.17 18.18
CA ASN A 220 20.96 7.30 17.99
C ASN A 220 20.55 7.94 16.64
N ALA A 221 21.36 7.83 15.60
CA ALA A 221 21.02 8.24 14.25
C ALA A 221 20.44 7.05 13.45
N PRO A 222 19.40 7.26 12.60
CA PRO A 222 18.85 6.19 11.78
C PRO A 222 19.82 5.81 10.64
N GLU A 223 19.96 4.50 10.43
CA GLU A 223 20.69 3.89 9.32
C GLU A 223 19.76 2.92 8.58
N TRP A 224 19.82 2.91 7.24
CA TRP A 224 18.98 2.05 6.38
C TRP A 224 19.75 0.79 5.98
N MET A 225 19.05 -0.34 5.98
CA MET A 225 19.64 -1.68 5.86
C MET A 225 19.58 -2.29 4.46
N GLY A 226 19.18 -1.53 3.42
CA GLY A 226 19.27 -1.95 2.01
C GLY A 226 18.01 -2.63 1.42
N HIS A 227 16.91 -2.77 2.15
CA HIS A 227 15.68 -3.44 1.68
C HIS A 227 14.43 -2.55 1.76
N CYS A 228 14.60 -1.28 1.44
CA CYS A 228 13.52 -0.29 1.47
C CYS A 228 12.49 -0.52 0.34
N THR A 229 11.21 -0.45 0.67
CA THR A 229 10.08 -0.44 -0.29
C THR A 229 9.66 0.97 -0.71
N HIS A 230 10.38 1.99 -0.29
CA HIS A 230 10.13 3.41 -0.61
C HIS A 230 8.74 3.93 -0.17
N CYS A 231 8.26 3.49 0.99
CA CYS A 231 6.94 3.84 1.52
C CYS A 231 6.86 5.21 2.19
N LEU A 232 7.99 5.87 2.44
CA LEU A 232 8.13 7.19 3.07
C LEU A 232 7.59 7.30 4.51
N ALA A 233 7.26 6.21 5.18
CA ALA A 233 6.82 6.24 6.58
C ALA A 233 7.81 6.98 7.48
N CYS A 234 9.10 6.69 7.36
CA CYS A 234 10.16 7.32 8.12
C CYS A 234 10.25 8.84 7.92
N TYR A 235 10.06 9.29 6.67
CA TYR A 235 10.03 10.72 6.34
C TYR A 235 8.87 11.42 7.03
N HIS A 236 7.66 10.88 6.88
CA HIS A 236 6.44 11.51 7.38
C HIS A 236 6.29 11.45 8.90
N VAL A 237 6.84 10.42 9.55
CA VAL A 237 6.74 10.29 11.02
C VAL A 237 7.75 11.12 11.79
N CYS A 238 8.78 11.65 11.11
CA CYS A 238 9.85 12.37 11.78
C CYS A 238 9.38 13.73 12.33
N PRO A 239 9.31 13.91 13.67
CA PRO A 239 8.77 15.13 14.26
C PRO A 239 9.65 16.36 14.04
N LYS A 240 10.92 16.15 13.70
CA LYS A 240 11.90 17.19 13.40
C LYS A 240 12.17 17.35 11.92
N HIS A 241 11.43 16.58 11.07
CA HIS A 241 11.63 16.61 9.63
C HIS A 241 13.11 16.39 9.24
N ALA A 242 13.83 15.57 10.02
CA ALA A 242 15.27 15.34 9.87
C ALA A 242 15.62 14.32 8.78
N ILE A 243 14.66 13.50 8.33
CA ILE A 243 14.89 12.51 7.28
C ILE A 243 14.72 13.18 5.91
N ARG A 244 15.68 12.96 5.03
CA ARG A 244 15.75 13.53 3.70
C ARG A 244 15.94 12.44 2.65
N TYR A 245 15.52 12.70 1.42
CA TYR A 245 15.80 11.90 0.25
C TYR A 245 16.50 12.76 -0.81
N GLY A 246 17.80 12.61 -0.93
CA GLY A 246 18.64 13.49 -1.74
C GLY A 246 18.35 14.97 -1.47
N LEU A 247 18.30 15.76 -2.54
CA LEU A 247 17.93 17.19 -2.46
C LEU A 247 16.42 17.42 -2.68
N PHE A 248 15.68 16.37 -3.06
CA PHE A 248 14.31 16.51 -3.56
C PHE A 248 13.28 16.81 -2.46
N THR A 249 13.55 16.43 -1.22
CA THR A 249 12.62 16.64 -0.09
C THR A 249 12.84 17.91 0.71
N LYS A 250 13.77 18.76 0.27
CA LYS A 250 14.00 20.06 0.93
C LYS A 250 12.79 20.98 0.73
N GLY A 251 12.20 21.45 1.83
CA GLY A 251 11.05 22.36 1.82
C GLY A 251 9.70 21.73 1.48
N LYS A 252 9.63 20.39 1.34
CA LYS A 252 8.37 19.69 1.07
C LYS A 252 7.62 19.32 2.33
N GLY A 253 6.30 19.14 2.20
CA GLY A 253 5.39 18.85 3.29
C GLY A 253 5.57 17.47 3.91
N GLN A 254 4.97 17.30 5.09
CA GLN A 254 4.77 16.01 5.74
C GLN A 254 3.28 15.82 6.03
N VAL A 255 2.80 14.59 5.90
CA VAL A 255 1.48 14.22 6.40
C VAL A 255 1.59 13.66 7.81
N ARG A 256 0.59 13.92 8.65
CA ARG A 256 0.50 13.24 9.95
C ARG A 256 0.06 11.79 9.73
N ILE A 257 0.86 10.87 10.26
CA ILE A 257 0.53 9.44 10.27
C ILE A 257 -0.19 9.16 11.59
N ASN A 258 -1.45 8.80 11.49
CA ASN A 258 -2.25 8.31 12.62
C ASN A 258 -2.45 6.80 12.41
N PHE A 259 -1.81 5.99 13.23
CA PHE A 259 -2.03 4.54 13.31
C PHE A 259 -2.84 4.20 14.54
#